data_67b97b496385e4bb6d7c494cdd911f51
#
_entry.id   67b97b496385e4bb6d7c494cdd911f51
#
_cell.length_a   1.000
_cell.length_b   1.000
_cell.length_c   1.000
_cell.angle_alpha   90.00
_cell.angle_beta   90.00
_cell.angle_gamma   90.00
#
_symmetry.space_group_name_H-M   'P 1'
#
loop_
_entity.id
_entity.type
_entity.pdbx_description
1 polymer ?
#
loop_
_entity_poly.entity_id
_entity_poly.type
_entity_poly.pdbx_seq_one_letter_code
_entity_poly.pdbx_strand_id
1 'polypeptide(L)'
;MKLQMHSIHFDADQKLLDYIQKKSEKLETFYDRITGGEVFLRLNKDTTSHENKVVEIKLSVPGQTLFAKETSGTFESAADEAVEALKAQIKKYKEKMLERA
;
A
#
# COMPACT_ATOMS: atom_id res chain seq x y z
N MET A 1 9.29 8.72 -3.73
CA MET A 1 8.00 8.15 -4.21
C MET A 1 6.87 9.04 -3.72
N LYS A 2 6.00 9.44 -4.63
CA LYS A 2 4.85 10.25 -4.27
C LYS A 2 3.58 9.40 -4.33
N LEU A 3 2.85 9.34 -3.20
CA LEU A 3 1.60 8.62 -3.11
C LEU A 3 0.44 9.60 -3.05
N GLN A 4 -0.60 9.33 -3.85
CA GLN A 4 -1.86 10.06 -3.76
C GLN A 4 -2.73 9.34 -2.74
N MET A 5 -3.19 10.07 -1.74
CA MET A 5 -4.01 9.50 -0.67
C MET A 5 -5.48 9.81 -0.91
N HIS A 6 -6.31 8.77 -0.85
CA HIS A 6 -7.75 8.89 -1.05
C HIS A 6 -8.48 8.30 0.15
N SER A 7 -9.16 9.15 0.91
CA SER A 7 -10.04 8.73 2.01
C SER A 7 -11.47 8.71 1.50
N ILE A 8 -12.08 7.54 1.48
CA ILE A 8 -13.41 7.36 0.89
C ILE A 8 -14.48 7.44 1.96
N HIS A 9 -15.32 8.47 1.88
CA HIS A 9 -16.44 8.77 2.79
C HIS A 9 -16.03 9.08 4.23
N PHE A 10 -14.80 9.54 4.45
CA PHE A 10 -14.37 10.05 5.75
C PHE A 10 -13.12 10.91 5.55
N ASP A 11 -12.78 11.71 6.57
CA ASP A 11 -11.57 12.52 6.56
C ASP A 11 -10.49 11.82 7.37
N ALA A 12 -9.45 11.37 6.70
CA ALA A 12 -8.33 10.73 7.39
C ALA A 12 -7.48 11.77 8.13
N ASP A 13 -7.06 11.44 9.35
CA ASP A 13 -6.15 12.25 10.13
C ASP A 13 -4.80 12.37 9.40
N GLN A 14 -4.21 13.55 9.41
CA GLN A 14 -2.91 13.78 8.76
C GLN A 14 -1.83 12.86 9.32
N LYS A 15 -1.88 12.55 10.60
CA LYS A 15 -0.93 11.60 11.22
C LYS A 15 -1.00 10.22 10.59
N LEU A 16 -2.22 9.78 10.26
CA LEU A 16 -2.42 8.50 9.58
C LEU A 16 -1.83 8.54 8.16
N LEU A 17 -2.10 9.60 7.43
CA LEU A 17 -1.58 9.76 6.07
C LEU A 17 -0.06 9.81 6.07
N ASP A 18 0.54 10.52 7.02
CA ASP A 18 2.00 10.59 7.16
C ASP A 18 2.59 9.24 7.52
N TYR A 19 1.93 8.49 8.38
CA TYR A 19 2.35 7.15 8.77
C TYR A 19 2.41 6.23 7.55
N ILE A 20 1.36 6.24 6.75
CA ILE A 20 1.28 5.38 5.55
C ILE A 20 2.33 5.80 4.52
N GLN A 21 2.53 7.11 4.33
CA GLN A 21 3.55 7.61 3.41
C GLN A 21 4.94 7.14 3.82
N LYS A 22 5.30 7.31 5.09
CA LYS A 22 6.61 6.90 5.60
C LYS A 22 6.82 5.39 5.54
N LYS A 23 5.78 4.63 5.88
CA LYS A 23 5.86 3.18 5.84
C LYS A 23 6.07 2.69 4.41
N SER A 24 5.34 3.28 3.47
CA SER A 24 5.43 2.92 2.05
C SER A 24 6.77 3.34 1.44
N GLU A 25 7.34 4.47 1.87
CA GLU A 25 8.63 4.94 1.37
C GLU A 25 9.77 3.95 1.63
N LYS A 26 9.65 3.13 2.68
CA LYS A 26 10.65 2.11 2.96
C LYS A 26 10.78 1.08 1.85
N LEU A 27 9.73 0.94 1.01
CA LEU A 27 9.78 0.04 -0.14
C LEU A 27 10.83 0.49 -1.17
N GLU A 28 11.17 1.78 -1.21
CA GLU A 28 12.20 2.30 -2.09
C GLU A 28 13.60 1.76 -1.77
N THR A 29 13.81 1.29 -0.53
CA THR A 29 15.08 0.66 -0.15
C THR A 29 15.25 -0.69 -0.82
N PHE A 30 14.16 -1.32 -1.24
CA PHE A 30 14.19 -2.61 -1.93
C PHE A 30 14.17 -2.45 -3.44
N TYR A 31 13.61 -1.34 -3.94
CA TYR A 31 13.52 -1.09 -5.36
C TYR A 31 13.31 0.42 -5.59
N ASP A 32 14.30 1.07 -6.17
CA ASP A 32 14.33 2.53 -6.31
C ASP A 32 13.60 3.05 -7.55
N ARG A 33 13.03 2.17 -8.38
CA ARG A 33 12.35 2.57 -9.61
C ARG A 33 10.82 2.62 -9.49
N ILE A 34 10.32 2.72 -8.26
CA ILE A 34 8.90 2.93 -8.02
C ILE A 34 8.59 4.39 -8.37
N THR A 35 7.76 4.61 -9.37
CA THR A 35 7.48 5.96 -9.88
C THR A 35 6.42 6.72 -9.08
N GLY A 36 5.59 6.00 -8.34
CA GLY A 36 4.55 6.59 -7.52
C GLY A 36 3.47 5.59 -7.23
N GLY A 37 2.34 6.05 -6.72
CA GLY A 37 1.24 5.16 -6.42
C GLY A 37 0.03 5.87 -5.84
N GLU A 38 -0.96 5.07 -5.49
CA GLU A 38 -2.19 5.54 -4.89
C GLU A 38 -2.55 4.68 -3.69
N VAL A 39 -3.07 5.32 -2.66
CA VAL A 39 -3.54 4.64 -1.44
C VAL A 39 -5.01 4.97 -1.27
N PHE A 40 -5.83 3.96 -1.06
CA PHE A 40 -7.27 4.11 -0.81
C PHE A 40 -7.57 3.60 0.59
N LEU A 41 -8.22 4.44 1.38
CA LEU A 41 -8.64 4.13 2.75
C LEU A 41 -10.16 4.14 2.81
N ARG A 42 -10.75 3.07 3.32
CA ARG A 42 -12.20 3.02 3.48
C ARG A 42 -12.60 2.09 4.63
N LEU A 43 -13.84 2.25 5.06
CA LEU A 43 -14.45 1.34 6.03
C LEU A 43 -15.27 0.31 5.27
N ASN A 44 -15.14 -0.95 5.65
CA ASN A 44 -16.02 -2.00 5.11
C ASN A 44 -17.31 -2.00 5.93
N LYS A 45 -18.38 -1.44 5.37
CA LYS A 45 -19.65 -1.29 6.03
C LYS A 45 -20.51 -2.56 5.98
N ASP A 46 -20.08 -3.56 5.22
CA ASP A 46 -20.82 -4.80 5.02
C ASP A 46 -20.55 -5.84 6.11
N THR A 47 -19.73 -5.51 7.09
CA THR A 47 -19.40 -6.41 8.19
C THR A 47 -19.69 -5.76 9.52
N THR A 48 -20.05 -6.59 10.51
CA THR A 48 -20.22 -6.17 11.90
C THR A 48 -18.91 -6.34 12.69
N SER A 49 -17.88 -6.90 12.06
CA SER A 49 -16.58 -7.09 12.69
C SER A 49 -15.89 -5.76 12.99
N HIS A 50 -15.09 -5.73 14.05
CA HIS A 50 -14.23 -4.59 14.37
C HIS A 50 -13.06 -4.50 13.37
N GLU A 51 -12.76 -5.56 12.64
CA GLU A 51 -11.75 -5.56 11.60
C GLU A 51 -12.41 -5.11 10.29
N ASN A 52 -12.63 -3.81 10.18
CA ASN A 52 -13.33 -3.22 9.05
C ASN A 52 -12.59 -2.07 8.39
N LYS A 53 -11.32 -1.84 8.74
CA LYS A 53 -10.49 -0.80 8.13
C LYS A 53 -9.77 -1.40 6.94
N VAL A 54 -10.05 -0.87 5.75
CA VAL A 54 -9.50 -1.38 4.49
C VAL A 54 -8.47 -0.41 3.94
N VAL A 55 -7.29 -0.92 3.58
CA VAL A 55 -6.24 -0.16 2.91
C VAL A 55 -5.91 -0.87 1.60
N GLU A 56 -5.97 -0.12 0.51
CA GLU A 56 -5.52 -0.60 -0.81
C GLU A 56 -4.36 0.28 -1.24
N ILE A 57 -3.28 -0.33 -1.69
CA ILE A 57 -2.12 0.40 -2.19
C ILE A 57 -1.78 -0.11 -3.59
N LYS A 58 -1.68 0.83 -4.53
CA LYS A 58 -1.23 0.57 -5.90
C LYS A 58 0.10 1.26 -6.08
N LEU A 59 1.11 0.53 -6.54
CA LEU A 59 2.42 1.09 -6.83
C LEU A 59 2.73 0.91 -8.31
N SER A 60 3.17 2.00 -8.93
CA SER A 60 3.59 1.97 -10.34
C SER A 60 5.06 1.65 -10.44
N VAL A 61 5.38 0.60 -11.18
CA VAL A 61 6.76 0.22 -11.50
C VAL A 61 6.86 0.08 -13.02
N PRO A 62 8.07 0.04 -13.59
CA PRO A 62 8.19 -0.11 -15.04
C PRO A 62 7.49 -1.37 -15.54
N GLY A 63 6.55 -1.21 -16.45
CA GLY A 63 5.87 -2.32 -17.11
C GLY A 63 4.66 -2.90 -16.39
N GLN A 64 4.38 -2.50 -15.14
CA GLN A 64 3.21 -3.03 -14.43
C GLN A 64 2.84 -2.21 -13.20
N THR A 65 1.73 -2.56 -12.59
CA THR A 65 1.27 -2.00 -11.33
C THR A 65 1.23 -3.12 -10.30
N LEU A 66 1.81 -2.86 -9.13
CA LEU A 66 1.73 -3.77 -7.99
C LEU A 66 0.56 -3.34 -7.11
N PHE A 67 -0.13 -4.27 -6.52
CA PHE A 67 -1.36 -4.00 -5.78
C PHE A 67 -1.44 -4.86 -4.52
N ALA A 68 -1.86 -4.25 -3.41
CA ALA A 68 -2.18 -4.98 -2.19
C ALA A 68 -3.42 -4.36 -1.55
N LYS A 69 -4.28 -5.21 -1.01
CA LYS A 69 -5.48 -4.82 -0.29
C LYS A 69 -5.53 -5.63 1.00
N GLU A 70 -5.62 -4.94 2.12
CA GLU A 70 -5.67 -5.58 3.43
C GLU A 70 -6.74 -4.93 4.30
N THR A 71 -7.30 -5.72 5.20
CA THR A 71 -8.33 -5.29 6.15
C THR A 71 -7.88 -5.65 7.55
N SER A 72 -8.05 -4.72 8.49
CA SER A 72 -7.64 -4.95 9.87
C SER A 72 -8.47 -4.09 10.83
N GLY A 73 -8.16 -4.16 12.12
CA GLY A 73 -8.84 -3.40 13.17
C GLY A 73 -8.47 -1.92 13.18
N THR A 74 -7.33 -1.55 12.61
CA THR A 74 -6.90 -0.16 12.45
C THR A 74 -6.35 0.05 11.05
N PHE A 75 -6.35 1.31 10.59
CA PHE A 75 -5.76 1.64 9.29
C PHE A 75 -4.24 1.44 9.32
N GLU A 76 -3.59 1.71 10.44
CA GLU A 76 -2.14 1.51 10.60
C GLU A 76 -1.78 0.03 10.41
N SER A 77 -2.52 -0.86 11.05
CA SER A 77 -2.30 -2.30 10.94
C SER A 77 -2.56 -2.80 9.52
N ALA A 78 -3.65 -2.35 8.90
CA ALA A 78 -3.96 -2.71 7.52
C ALA A 78 -2.88 -2.20 6.56
N ALA A 79 -2.37 -0.99 6.78
CA ALA A 79 -1.29 -0.42 5.98
C ALA A 79 0.01 -1.23 6.14
N ASP A 80 0.34 -1.65 7.37
CA ASP A 80 1.53 -2.48 7.62
C ASP A 80 1.43 -3.79 6.84
N GLU A 81 0.28 -4.43 6.87
CA GLU A 81 0.05 -5.68 6.15
C GLU A 81 0.15 -5.48 4.64
N ALA A 82 -0.42 -4.38 4.13
CA ALA A 82 -0.35 -4.06 2.70
C ALA A 82 1.08 -3.80 2.24
N VAL A 83 1.87 -3.08 3.04
CA VAL A 83 3.28 -2.81 2.73
C VAL A 83 4.09 -4.11 2.73
N GLU A 84 3.85 -5.01 3.67
CA GLU A 84 4.53 -6.31 3.70
C GLU A 84 4.18 -7.14 2.47
N ALA A 85 2.91 -7.13 2.04
CA ALA A 85 2.50 -7.83 0.82
C ALA A 85 3.18 -7.24 -0.41
N LEU A 86 3.29 -5.91 -0.49
CA LEU A 86 3.97 -5.25 -1.60
C LEU A 86 5.47 -5.53 -1.61
N LYS A 87 6.09 -5.62 -0.43
CA LYS A 87 7.50 -5.98 -0.31
C LYS A 87 7.75 -7.36 -0.94
N ALA A 88 6.88 -8.33 -0.67
CA ALA A 88 6.97 -9.65 -1.26
C ALA A 88 6.78 -9.61 -2.79
N GLN A 89 5.83 -8.79 -3.27
CA GLN A 89 5.60 -8.62 -4.70
C GLN A 89 6.79 -7.96 -5.39
N ILE A 90 7.40 -6.97 -4.77
CA ILE A 90 8.59 -6.28 -5.29
C ILE A 90 9.73 -7.29 -5.44
N LYS A 91 9.93 -8.14 -4.44
CA LYS A 91 10.96 -9.16 -4.48
C LYS A 91 10.76 -10.09 -5.68
N LYS A 92 9.55 -10.57 -5.89
CA LYS A 92 9.22 -11.42 -7.05
C LYS A 92 9.40 -10.69 -8.37
N TYR A 93 8.99 -9.44 -8.42
CA TYR A 93 9.14 -8.60 -9.61
C TYR A 93 10.62 -8.46 -10.00
N LYS A 94 11.48 -8.19 -9.03
CA LYS A 94 12.92 -8.07 -9.25
C LYS A 94 13.53 -9.40 -9.74
N GLU A 95 13.13 -10.50 -9.14
CA GLU A 95 13.59 -11.84 -9.55
C GLU A 95 13.25 -12.12 -11.00
N LYS A 96 12.03 -11.79 -11.43
CA LYS A 96 11.61 -11.96 -12.82
C LYS A 96 12.43 -11.09 -13.79
N MET A 97 12.76 -9.87 -13.38
CA MET A 97 13.58 -9.00 -14.21
C MET A 97 14.99 -9.53 -14.38
N LEU A 98 15.56 -10.11 -13.32
CA LEU A 98 16.89 -10.71 -13.39
C LEU A 98 16.91 -11.95 -14.30
N GLU A 99 15.85 -12.73 -14.31
CA GLU A 99 15.72 -13.90 -15.18
C GLU A 99 15.66 -13.53 -16.66
N ARG A 100 15.25 -12.30 -16.99
CA ARG A 100 15.15 -11.82 -18.36
C ARG A 100 16.43 -11.15 -18.87
N ALA A 101 17.35 -10.92 -17.98
CA ALA A 101 18.59 -10.20 -18.31
C ALA A 101 19.63 -11.09 -19.06
#